data_0599e26b0299ee3e56342db167d66020
#
_entry.id   0599e26b0299ee3e56342db167d66020
#
_cell.length_a   1.000
_cell.length_b   1.000
_cell.length_c   1.000
_cell.angle_alpha   90.00
_cell.angle_beta   90.00
_cell.angle_gamma   90.00
#
_symmetry.space_group_name_H-M   'P 1'
#
loop_
_entity.id
_entity.type
_entity.pdbx_description
1 polymer ?
#
loop_
_entity_poly.entity_id
_entity_poly.type
_entity_poly.pdbx_seq_one_letter_code
_entity_poly.pdbx_strand_id
1 'polypeptide(L)'
;MKLNLTIKYTNGEVETYTAGLPEWAKWERKTGKSLYKMTDIKEYQQTDFLFLAHAAYVRAAAGKPTKAYDIWELTVDELIIGDPDDPKVTQPEA
;
A
#
# COMPACT_ATOMS: atom_id res chain seq x y z
N MET A 1 -11.57 -0.75 7.79
CA MET A 1 -10.61 0.34 7.90
C MET A 1 -10.09 0.73 6.53
N LYS A 2 -10.02 2.02 6.27
CA LYS A 2 -9.48 2.51 5.00
C LYS A 2 -8.15 3.19 5.25
N LEU A 3 -7.18 2.92 4.39
CA LEU A 3 -5.86 3.51 4.50
C LEU A 3 -5.43 4.00 3.14
N ASN A 4 -5.10 5.27 3.04
CA ASN A 4 -4.57 5.84 1.82
C ASN A 4 -3.07 5.63 1.77
N LEU A 5 -2.59 5.19 0.61
CA LEU A 5 -1.18 4.92 0.39
C LEU A 5 -0.76 5.66 -0.88
N THR A 6 0.18 6.56 -0.74
CA THR A 6 0.67 7.33 -1.88
C THR A 6 1.98 6.72 -2.36
N ILE A 7 2.03 6.42 -3.64
CA ILE A 7 3.20 5.82 -4.28
C ILE A 7 3.83 6.85 -5.20
N LYS A 8 5.10 7.10 -4.98
CA LYS A 8 5.91 7.89 -5.91
C LYS A 8 6.70 6.90 -6.75
N TYR A 9 6.49 6.96 -8.06
CA TYR A 9 7.14 6.05 -8.98
C TYR A 9 8.47 6.63 -9.46
N THR A 10 9.34 5.73 -9.90
CA THR A 10 10.68 6.14 -10.38
C THR A 10 10.63 7.05 -11.60
N ASN A 11 9.51 7.03 -12.34
CA ASN A 11 9.35 7.92 -13.50
C ASN A 11 8.80 9.29 -13.13
N GLY A 12 8.61 9.57 -11.84
CA GLY A 12 8.11 10.85 -11.37
C GLY A 12 6.61 10.92 -11.15
N GLU A 13 5.86 9.91 -11.57
CA GLU A 13 4.42 9.88 -11.35
C GLU A 13 4.11 9.63 -9.88
N VAL A 14 2.97 10.16 -9.43
CA VAL A 14 2.49 10.00 -8.06
C VAL A 14 1.03 9.56 -8.11
N GLU A 15 0.72 8.48 -7.40
CA GLU A 15 -0.64 7.98 -7.33
C GLU A 15 -0.99 7.63 -5.89
N THR A 16 -2.24 7.87 -5.49
CA THR A 16 -2.74 7.49 -4.18
C THR A 16 -3.74 6.35 -4.35
N TYR A 17 -3.51 5.27 -3.62
CA TYR A 17 -4.42 4.12 -3.63
C TYR A 17 -5.02 3.96 -2.25
N THR A 18 -6.28 3.57 -2.20
CA THR A 18 -6.98 3.35 -0.93
C THR A 18 -7.12 1.85 -0.68
N ALA A 19 -6.50 1.39 0.40
CA ALA A 19 -6.66 0.03 0.86
C ALA A 19 -7.89 -0.03 1.77
N GLY A 20 -8.90 -0.74 1.32
CA GLY A 20 -10.12 -0.96 2.09
C GLY A 20 -10.22 -2.40 2.53
N LEU A 21 -11.43 -2.82 2.89
CA LEU A 21 -11.65 -4.16 3.40
C LEU A 21 -11.12 -5.27 2.47
N PRO A 22 -11.33 -5.21 1.14
CA PRO A 22 -10.80 -6.28 0.29
C PRO A 22 -9.28 -6.41 0.36
N GLU A 23 -8.55 -5.30 0.41
CA GLU A 23 -7.10 -5.33 0.49
C GLU A 23 -6.65 -5.88 1.84
N TRP A 24 -7.29 -5.44 2.92
CA TRP A 24 -6.95 -5.93 4.24
C TRP A 24 -7.24 -7.43 4.39
N ALA A 25 -8.33 -7.90 3.79
CA ALA A 25 -8.64 -9.32 3.81
C ALA A 25 -7.59 -10.15 3.08
N LYS A 26 -7.11 -9.65 1.94
CA LYS A 26 -6.02 -10.31 1.22
C LYS A 26 -4.74 -10.35 2.04
N TRP A 27 -4.45 -9.24 2.72
CA TRP A 27 -3.27 -9.14 3.57
C TRP A 27 -3.32 -10.16 4.71
N GLU A 28 -4.48 -10.29 5.37
CA GLU A 28 -4.63 -11.26 6.46
C GLU A 28 -4.44 -12.68 5.97
N ARG A 29 -5.01 -13.01 4.80
CA ARG A 29 -4.85 -14.34 4.23
C ARG A 29 -3.41 -14.65 3.86
N LYS A 30 -2.70 -13.66 3.35
CA LYS A 30 -1.31 -13.84 2.93
C LYS A 30 -0.37 -13.95 4.12
N THR A 31 -0.54 -13.12 5.12
CA THR A 31 0.40 -13.03 6.23
C THR A 31 0.04 -13.89 7.43
N GLY A 32 -1.23 -14.30 7.54
CA GLY A 32 -1.72 -14.98 8.72
C GLY A 32 -1.88 -14.06 9.92
N LYS A 33 -1.65 -12.77 9.75
CA LYS A 33 -1.78 -11.78 10.83
C LYS A 33 -3.18 -11.22 10.85
N SER A 34 -3.59 -10.68 12.00
CA SER A 34 -4.90 -10.08 12.17
C SER A 34 -4.78 -8.57 12.28
N LEU A 35 -5.55 -7.86 11.47
CA LEU A 35 -5.63 -6.41 11.55
C LEU A 35 -6.04 -5.95 12.95
N TYR A 36 -6.95 -6.68 13.58
CA TYR A 36 -7.47 -6.30 14.89
C TYR A 36 -6.46 -6.47 16.02
N LYS A 37 -5.41 -7.27 15.79
CA LYS A 37 -4.35 -7.46 16.78
C LYS A 37 -3.18 -6.52 16.57
N MET A 38 -3.06 -5.95 15.38
CA MET A 38 -1.95 -5.05 15.04
C MET A 38 -2.49 -3.64 14.90
N THR A 39 -2.72 -2.99 16.03
CA THR A 39 -3.35 -1.68 16.05
C THR A 39 -2.36 -0.52 15.94
N ASP A 40 -1.07 -0.78 16.20
CA ASP A 40 -0.05 0.25 16.10
C ASP A 40 0.62 0.16 14.72
N ILE A 41 0.65 1.28 14.00
CA ILE A 41 1.24 1.34 12.67
C ILE A 41 2.72 0.91 12.68
N LYS A 42 3.39 1.06 13.81
CA LYS A 42 4.79 0.67 13.96
C LYS A 42 4.99 -0.84 13.92
N GLU A 43 3.93 -1.61 14.11
CA GLU A 43 4.00 -3.07 14.06
C GLU A 43 4.02 -3.60 12.64
N TYR A 44 3.68 -2.77 11.66
CA TYR A 44 3.64 -3.15 10.26
C TYR A 44 5.00 -2.93 9.62
N GLN A 45 5.31 -3.78 8.66
CA GLN A 45 6.53 -3.64 7.88
C GLN A 45 6.23 -2.89 6.58
N GLN A 46 7.27 -2.36 5.97
CA GLN A 46 7.14 -1.70 4.70
C GLN A 46 6.51 -2.60 3.63
N THR A 47 6.85 -3.88 3.67
CA THR A 47 6.28 -4.85 2.74
C THR A 47 4.78 -5.04 2.92
N ASP A 48 4.28 -4.85 4.14
CA ASP A 48 2.84 -4.91 4.38
C ASP A 48 2.13 -3.79 3.62
N PHE A 49 2.65 -2.57 3.71
CA PHE A 49 2.06 -1.43 3.03
C PHE A 49 2.21 -1.52 1.52
N LEU A 50 3.34 -2.03 1.04
CA LEU A 50 3.53 -2.24 -0.39
C LEU A 50 2.54 -3.28 -0.93
N PHE A 51 2.31 -4.33 -0.19
CA PHE A 51 1.33 -5.33 -0.58
C PHE A 51 -0.08 -4.72 -0.67
N LEU A 52 -0.46 -3.94 0.34
CA LEU A 52 -1.77 -3.29 0.35
C LEU A 52 -1.91 -2.32 -0.82
N ALA A 53 -0.87 -1.54 -1.09
CA ALA A 53 -0.89 -0.59 -2.19
C ALA A 53 -1.02 -1.29 -3.54
N HIS A 54 -0.29 -2.38 -3.73
CA HIS A 54 -0.39 -3.14 -4.98
C HIS A 54 -1.77 -3.75 -5.15
N ALA A 55 -2.33 -4.32 -4.08
CA ALA A 55 -3.67 -4.89 -4.15
C ALA A 55 -4.71 -3.83 -4.51
N ALA A 56 -4.58 -2.62 -3.95
CA ALA A 56 -5.47 -1.52 -4.26
C ALA A 56 -5.27 -1.04 -5.70
N TYR A 57 -4.03 -1.01 -6.17
CA TYR A 57 -3.70 -0.67 -7.55
C TYR A 57 -4.37 -1.64 -8.54
N VAL A 58 -4.30 -2.94 -8.25
CA VAL A 58 -4.93 -3.94 -9.10
C VAL A 58 -6.46 -3.77 -9.11
N ARG A 59 -7.04 -3.54 -7.95
CA ARG A 59 -8.48 -3.34 -7.87
C ARG A 59 -8.92 -2.09 -8.61
N ALA A 60 -8.16 -1.00 -8.49
CA ALA A 60 -8.48 0.26 -9.17
C ALA A 60 -8.39 0.14 -10.68
N ALA A 61 -7.62 -0.80 -11.19
CA ALA A 61 -7.49 -1.03 -12.63
C ALA A 61 -8.75 -1.65 -13.24
N ALA A 62 -9.63 -2.22 -12.42
CA ALA A 62 -10.93 -2.72 -12.85
C ALA A 62 -10.85 -3.67 -14.05
N GLY A 63 -9.94 -4.64 -13.98
CA GLY A 63 -9.77 -5.64 -15.02
C GLY A 63 -8.81 -5.27 -16.14
N LYS A 64 -8.30 -4.05 -16.14
CA LYS A 64 -7.26 -3.67 -17.09
C LYS A 64 -5.93 -4.32 -16.73
N PRO A 65 -5.02 -4.49 -17.69
CA PRO A 65 -3.72 -5.09 -17.40
C PRO A 65 -2.97 -4.31 -16.32
N THR A 66 -2.37 -5.04 -15.40
CA THR A 66 -1.56 -4.48 -14.32
C THR A 66 -0.24 -5.21 -14.24
N LYS A 67 0.77 -4.55 -13.63
CA LYS A 67 2.05 -5.19 -13.40
C LYS A 67 1.92 -6.17 -12.24
N ALA A 68 2.59 -7.32 -12.35
CA ALA A 68 2.72 -8.23 -11.23
C ALA A 68 3.49 -7.56 -10.10
N TYR A 69 3.30 -8.03 -8.88
CA TYR A 69 3.88 -7.38 -7.70
C TYR A 69 5.39 -7.18 -7.83
N ASP A 70 6.11 -8.19 -8.24
CA ASP A 70 7.58 -8.13 -8.33
C ASP A 70 8.04 -7.03 -9.29
N ILE A 71 7.34 -6.91 -10.42
CA ILE A 71 7.68 -5.90 -11.43
C ILE A 71 7.25 -4.52 -10.94
N TRP A 72 6.05 -4.44 -10.38
CA TRP A 72 5.50 -3.18 -9.87
C TRP A 72 6.39 -2.60 -8.76
N GLU A 73 6.85 -3.45 -7.85
CA GLU A 73 7.69 -3.02 -6.72
C GLU A 73 8.95 -2.32 -7.19
N LEU A 74 9.52 -2.77 -8.31
CA LEU A 74 10.73 -2.15 -8.85
C LEU A 74 10.49 -0.73 -9.38
N THR A 75 9.24 -0.37 -9.65
CA THR A 75 8.91 0.97 -10.14
C THR A 75 8.62 1.95 -9.01
N VAL A 76 8.58 1.49 -7.77
CA VAL A 76 8.25 2.33 -6.62
C VAL A 76 9.52 2.99 -6.10
N ASP A 77 9.49 4.33 -6.05
CA ASP A 77 10.59 5.09 -5.48
C ASP A 77 10.36 5.38 -4.00
N GLU A 78 9.12 5.74 -3.66
CA GLU A 78 8.79 6.10 -2.28
C GLU A 78 7.35 5.74 -1.96
N LEU A 79 7.12 5.29 -0.73
CA LEU A 79 5.79 5.01 -0.21
C LEU A 79 5.49 5.97 0.93
N ILE A 80 4.35 6.62 0.86
CA ILE A 80 3.86 7.51 1.91
C ILE A 80 2.53 6.98 2.40
N ILE A 81 2.43 6.82 3.72
CA ILE A 81 1.17 6.40 4.33
C ILE A 81 0.31 7.64 4.49
N GLY A 82 -0.83 7.66 3.79
CA GLY A 82 -1.71 8.82 3.75
C GLY A 82 -1.62 9.53 2.41
N ASP A 83 -2.24 10.72 2.36
CA ASP A 83 -2.21 11.55 1.16
C ASP A 83 -0.93 12.36 1.09
N PRO A 84 -0.49 12.77 -0.12
CA PRO A 84 0.75 13.53 -0.25
C PRO A 84 0.79 14.81 0.59
N ASP A 85 -0.39 15.40 0.84
CA ASP A 85 -0.50 16.64 1.57
C ASP A 85 -0.73 16.45 3.06
N ASP A 86 -0.73 15.21 3.56
CA ASP A 86 -0.96 14.91 4.96
C ASP A 86 0.38 14.65 5.66
N PRO A 87 0.89 15.64 6.42
CA PRO A 87 2.20 15.49 7.05
C PRO A 87 2.21 14.50 8.22
N LYS A 88 1.04 14.03 8.65
CA LYS A 88 0.94 13.16 9.83
C LYS A 88 1.26 11.71 9.55
N VAL A 89 1.20 11.28 8.30
CA VAL A 89 1.16 9.87 7.95
C VAL A 89 2.28 9.51 7.00
N THR A 90 3.40 10.22 7.06
CA THR A 90 4.56 9.84 6.28
C THR A 90 5.22 8.63 6.92
N GLN A 91 5.71 7.75 6.04
CA GLN A 91 6.44 6.59 6.49
C GLN A 91 7.77 7.04 7.10
N PRO A 92 8.12 6.51 8.29
CA PRO A 92 9.43 6.79 8.84
C PRO A 92 10.53 6.31 7.89
N GLU A 93 11.56 7.09 7.77
CA GLU A 93 12.69 6.68 6.95
C GLU A 93 13.41 5.50 7.59
N ALA A 94 13.74 4.56 6.75
CA ALA A 94 14.43 3.38 7.20
C ALA A 94 15.85 3.69 7.63
#